data_74b949d1365a4e5995f0e2255e208dc4
#
_entry.id   74b949d1365a4e5995f0e2255e208dc4
#
_cell.length_a   1.000
_cell.length_b   1.000
_cell.length_c   1.000
_cell.angle_alpha   90.00
_cell.angle_beta   90.00
_cell.angle_gamma   90.00
#
_symmetry.space_group_name_H-M   'P 1'
#
loop_
_entity.id
_entity.type
_entity.pdbx_description
1 polymer ?
#
loop_
_entity_poly.entity_id
_entity_poly.type
_entity_poly.pdbx_seq_one_letter_code
_entity_poly.pdbx_strand_id
1 'polypeptide(L)'
;LCMPIISFIIMFFLRKQIVLSILPIKEAYFKNEKAIIRLRSYTKHRFLSGKIAIRLKTTNTFTGEESKDYIYISPTYFPQSIDMLFSSKSCGSLLFKIDEVKIYDFLMLFSIKKKTDIKSMSCKVAIMPEFRKNLIEHKIKSGIEDESLEYSKRVSGDDPSEIFDIREYREGDRIRRIHRWLSEKHDSIIIKDFGEPIA
;
A
#
# COMPACT_ATOMS: atom_id res chain seq x y z
N LEU A 1 -40.94 -37.69 5.30
CA LEU A 1 -39.74 -38.36 4.72
C LEU A 1 -39.19 -37.68 3.45
N CYS A 2 -40.01 -36.95 2.66
CA CYS A 2 -39.54 -36.29 1.39
C CYS A 2 -38.80 -34.95 1.57
N MET A 3 -38.95 -34.28 2.72
CA MET A 3 -38.36 -32.95 2.95
C MET A 3 -36.81 -32.87 2.80
N PRO A 4 -36.01 -33.80 3.37
CA PRO A 4 -34.56 -33.75 3.22
C PRO A 4 -34.10 -33.99 1.77
N ILE A 5 -34.82 -34.84 1.02
CA ILE A 5 -34.49 -35.11 -0.39
C ILE A 5 -34.76 -33.86 -1.24
N ILE A 6 -35.89 -33.19 -1.04
CA ILE A 6 -36.23 -31.95 -1.72
C ILE A 6 -35.19 -30.85 -1.39
N SER A 7 -34.83 -30.72 -0.12
CA SER A 7 -33.80 -29.76 0.33
C SER A 7 -32.45 -30.00 -0.35
N PHE A 8 -32.03 -31.27 -0.47
CA PHE A 8 -30.81 -31.66 -1.16
C PHE A 8 -30.84 -31.30 -2.66
N ILE A 9 -31.96 -31.57 -3.33
CA ILE A 9 -32.14 -31.24 -4.75
C ILE A 9 -32.06 -29.73 -4.97
N ILE A 10 -32.76 -28.94 -4.15
CA ILE A 10 -32.74 -27.48 -4.21
C ILE A 10 -31.29 -26.98 -4.02
N MET A 11 -30.55 -27.49 -3.06
CA MET A 11 -29.15 -27.14 -2.82
C MET A 11 -28.27 -27.40 -4.04
N PHE A 12 -28.48 -28.49 -4.76
CA PHE A 12 -27.72 -28.85 -5.95
C PHE A 12 -27.95 -27.82 -7.10
N PHE A 13 -29.19 -27.34 -7.27
CA PHE A 13 -29.51 -26.28 -8.21
C PHE A 13 -28.94 -24.93 -7.78
N LEU A 14 -29.01 -24.59 -6.51
CA LEU A 14 -28.45 -23.35 -5.95
C LEU A 14 -26.94 -23.22 -6.19
N ARG A 15 -26.20 -24.31 -6.19
CA ARG A 15 -24.75 -24.30 -6.44
C ARG A 15 -24.35 -23.58 -7.71
N LYS A 16 -25.14 -23.71 -8.79
CA LYS A 16 -24.87 -23.06 -10.09
C LYS A 16 -25.35 -21.62 -10.14
N GLN A 17 -26.28 -21.23 -9.28
CA GLN A 17 -26.99 -19.96 -9.38
C GLN A 17 -26.46 -18.88 -8.45
N ILE A 18 -25.70 -19.24 -7.43
CA ILE A 18 -25.11 -18.31 -6.49
C ILE A 18 -23.94 -17.58 -7.18
N VAL A 19 -24.02 -16.26 -7.21
CA VAL A 19 -22.95 -15.39 -7.66
C VAL A 19 -22.35 -14.69 -6.45
N LEU A 20 -21.02 -14.77 -6.35
CA LEU A 20 -20.24 -14.10 -5.31
C LEU A 20 -19.22 -13.21 -5.99
N SER A 21 -19.01 -12.02 -5.47
CA SER A 21 -17.94 -11.13 -5.90
C SER A 21 -17.36 -10.41 -4.69
N ILE A 22 -16.06 -10.18 -4.74
CA ILE A 22 -15.32 -9.43 -3.73
C ILE A 22 -14.70 -8.21 -4.38
N LEU A 23 -14.94 -7.04 -3.79
CA LEU A 23 -14.50 -5.76 -4.32
C LEU A 23 -13.94 -4.90 -3.18
N PRO A 24 -12.78 -4.27 -3.35
CA PRO A 24 -12.31 -3.27 -2.41
C PRO A 24 -13.11 -1.98 -2.58
N ILE A 25 -13.36 -1.24 -1.50
CA ILE A 25 -13.98 0.10 -1.59
C ILE A 25 -12.95 1.13 -2.04
N LYS A 26 -11.71 1.00 -1.55
CA LYS A 26 -10.56 1.80 -1.99
C LYS A 26 -9.43 0.84 -2.37
N GLU A 27 -8.62 1.24 -3.32
CA GLU A 27 -7.46 0.44 -3.76
C GLU A 27 -6.26 0.55 -2.81
N ALA A 28 -6.21 1.63 -2.01
CA ALA A 28 -5.15 1.89 -1.07
C ALA A 28 -5.68 2.45 0.26
N TYR A 29 -5.03 2.06 1.35
CA TYR A 29 -5.31 2.50 2.72
C TYR A 29 -3.98 2.79 3.42
N PHE A 30 -4.03 3.61 4.48
CA PHE A 30 -2.87 3.82 5.32
C PHE A 30 -2.72 2.71 6.37
N LYS A 31 -1.50 2.53 6.86
CA LYS A 31 -1.21 1.61 7.95
C LYS A 31 -2.11 1.93 9.15
N ASN A 32 -2.67 0.89 9.79
CA ASN A 32 -3.64 0.97 10.88
C ASN A 32 -5.02 1.56 10.51
N GLU A 33 -5.23 2.04 9.29
CA GLU A 33 -6.57 2.38 8.80
C GLU A 33 -7.39 1.09 8.62
N LYS A 34 -8.70 1.18 8.86
CA LYS A 34 -9.61 0.08 8.62
C LYS A 34 -9.92 -0.02 7.12
N ALA A 35 -9.30 -0.98 6.45
CA ALA A 35 -9.62 -1.30 5.07
C ALA A 35 -11.01 -1.95 5.01
N ILE A 36 -11.83 -1.49 4.07
CA ILE A 36 -13.19 -2.01 3.88
C ILE A 36 -13.26 -2.78 2.58
N ILE A 37 -13.64 -4.05 2.69
CA ILE A 37 -13.82 -4.93 1.55
C ILE A 37 -15.27 -5.34 1.49
N ARG A 38 -15.87 -5.16 0.32
CA ARG A 38 -17.28 -5.45 0.08
C ARG A 38 -17.43 -6.80 -0.59
N LEU A 39 -18.09 -7.72 0.12
CA LEU A 39 -18.53 -9.00 -0.42
C LEU A 39 -19.97 -8.87 -0.89
N ARG A 40 -20.22 -9.08 -2.18
CA ARG A 40 -21.55 -9.10 -2.76
C ARG A 40 -21.98 -10.54 -3.03
N SER A 41 -23.21 -10.85 -2.70
CA SER A 41 -23.82 -12.14 -2.97
C SER A 41 -25.26 -11.98 -3.47
N TYR A 42 -25.64 -12.77 -4.46
CA TYR A 42 -27.01 -12.90 -4.90
C TYR A 42 -27.25 -14.24 -5.58
N THR A 43 -28.53 -14.64 -5.68
CA THR A 43 -28.96 -15.80 -6.44
C THR A 43 -29.71 -15.35 -7.69
N LYS A 44 -29.51 -16.06 -8.81
CA LYS A 44 -30.18 -15.73 -10.07
C LYS A 44 -31.71 -15.96 -10.04
N HIS A 45 -32.17 -16.86 -9.17
CA HIS A 45 -33.57 -17.21 -9.03
C HIS A 45 -34.03 -17.16 -7.56
N ARG A 46 -35.31 -16.97 -7.34
CA ARG A 46 -35.93 -17.01 -6.02
C ARG A 46 -36.07 -18.45 -5.53
N PHE A 47 -35.04 -18.96 -4.91
CA PHE A 47 -35.11 -20.24 -4.19
C PHE A 47 -34.90 -20.02 -2.69
N LEU A 48 -35.51 -20.91 -1.91
CA LEU A 48 -35.24 -20.99 -0.49
C LEU A 48 -33.77 -21.41 -0.32
N SER A 49 -32.91 -20.48 0.02
CA SER A 49 -31.49 -20.76 0.20
C SER A 49 -31.17 -21.01 1.68
N GLY A 50 -30.33 -21.99 1.93
CA GLY A 50 -29.70 -22.17 3.22
C GLY A 50 -28.61 -21.13 3.46
N LYS A 51 -27.70 -21.45 4.37
CA LYS A 51 -26.52 -20.62 4.66
C LYS A 51 -25.39 -20.96 3.69
N ILE A 52 -24.58 -19.95 3.37
CA ILE A 52 -23.32 -20.12 2.68
C ILE A 52 -22.19 -19.78 3.65
N ALA A 53 -21.25 -20.70 3.82
CA ALA A 53 -20.01 -20.43 4.52
C ALA A 53 -18.91 -20.13 3.48
N ILE A 54 -18.30 -18.99 3.60
CA ILE A 54 -17.22 -18.51 2.73
C ILE A 54 -15.95 -18.47 3.58
N ARG A 55 -14.91 -19.16 3.12
CA ARG A 55 -13.58 -19.06 3.71
C ARG A 55 -12.78 -18.04 2.91
N LEU A 56 -12.51 -16.91 3.53
CA LEU A 56 -11.68 -15.86 2.99
C LEU A 56 -10.25 -16.06 3.47
N LYS A 57 -9.32 -16.14 2.54
CA LYS A 57 -7.88 -16.16 2.80
C LYS A 57 -7.33 -14.77 2.50
N THR A 58 -6.70 -14.17 3.48
CA THR A 58 -5.98 -12.90 3.35
C THR A 58 -4.49 -13.20 3.42
N THR A 59 -3.74 -12.74 2.44
CA THR A 59 -2.28 -12.92 2.37
C THR A 59 -1.62 -11.55 2.18
N ASN A 60 -0.71 -11.19 3.05
CA ASN A 60 0.15 -10.05 2.83
C ASN A 60 1.31 -10.49 1.94
N THR A 61 1.39 -9.95 0.71
CA THR A 61 2.41 -10.37 -0.26
C THR A 61 3.82 -9.92 0.10
N PHE A 62 3.96 -8.97 1.04
CA PHE A 62 5.25 -8.46 1.48
C PHE A 62 5.82 -9.23 2.69
N THR A 63 4.97 -9.50 3.69
CA THR A 63 5.40 -10.22 4.90
C THR A 63 5.18 -11.74 4.81
N GLY A 64 4.37 -12.20 3.86
CA GLY A 64 3.97 -13.60 3.77
C GLY A 64 2.95 -14.05 4.82
N GLU A 65 2.48 -13.13 5.69
CA GLU A 65 1.48 -13.45 6.70
C GLU A 65 0.15 -13.85 6.06
N GLU A 66 -0.44 -14.92 6.56
CA GLU A 66 -1.73 -15.43 6.10
C GLU A 66 -2.73 -15.48 7.25
N SER A 67 -3.96 -15.01 6.98
CA SER A 67 -5.10 -15.22 7.86
C SER A 67 -6.25 -15.88 7.12
N LYS A 68 -7.13 -16.54 7.87
CA LYS A 68 -8.31 -17.22 7.34
C LYS A 68 -9.51 -16.85 8.19
N ASP A 69 -10.49 -16.22 7.53
CA ASP A 69 -11.73 -15.80 8.17
C ASP A 69 -12.92 -16.55 7.57
N TYR A 70 -13.90 -16.86 8.39
CA TYR A 70 -15.14 -17.52 7.97
C TYR A 70 -16.30 -16.54 8.02
N ILE A 71 -17.01 -16.44 6.91
CA ILE A 71 -18.14 -15.54 6.75
C ILE A 71 -19.36 -16.37 6.41
N TYR A 72 -20.45 -16.13 7.12
CA TYR A 72 -21.72 -16.81 6.89
C TYR A 72 -22.73 -15.83 6.31
N ILE A 73 -23.29 -16.19 5.16
CA ILE A 73 -24.25 -15.37 4.42
C ILE A 73 -25.45 -16.23 4.06
N SER A 74 -26.65 -15.65 4.10
CA SER A 74 -27.85 -16.24 3.53
C SER A 74 -28.15 -15.53 2.22
N PRO A 75 -27.78 -16.08 1.05
CA PRO A 75 -27.96 -15.41 -0.22
C PRO A 75 -29.42 -15.31 -0.54
N THR A 76 -29.84 -14.15 -1.02
CA THR A 76 -31.19 -13.87 -1.47
C THR A 76 -31.19 -13.51 -2.96
N TYR A 77 -32.36 -13.45 -3.56
CA TYR A 77 -32.54 -12.99 -4.93
C TYR A 77 -32.08 -11.53 -5.10
N PHE A 78 -32.27 -10.70 -4.09
CA PHE A 78 -31.77 -9.33 -4.09
C PHE A 78 -30.29 -9.31 -3.74
N PRO A 79 -29.48 -8.52 -4.48
CA PRO A 79 -28.06 -8.39 -4.16
C PRO A 79 -27.85 -7.89 -2.73
N GLN A 80 -27.15 -8.68 -1.94
CA GLN A 80 -26.71 -8.31 -0.59
C GLN A 80 -25.24 -7.97 -0.61
N SER A 81 -24.86 -6.96 0.16
CA SER A 81 -23.46 -6.60 0.37
C SER A 81 -23.15 -6.61 1.84
N ILE A 82 -22.01 -7.22 2.17
CA ILE A 82 -21.45 -7.22 3.51
C ILE A 82 -20.10 -6.53 3.45
N ASP A 83 -19.93 -5.50 4.26
CA ASP A 83 -18.69 -4.77 4.39
C ASP A 83 -17.86 -5.39 5.52
N MET A 84 -16.66 -5.86 5.18
CA MET A 84 -15.74 -6.46 6.11
C MET A 84 -14.63 -5.47 6.41
N LEU A 85 -14.31 -5.32 7.70
CA LEU A 85 -13.29 -4.42 8.19
C LEU A 85 -12.00 -5.21 8.45
N PHE A 86 -10.92 -4.79 7.82
CA PHE A 86 -9.59 -5.34 8.04
C PHE A 86 -8.64 -4.24 8.46
N SER A 87 -7.72 -4.56 9.34
CA SER A 87 -6.61 -3.67 9.67
C SER A 87 -5.31 -4.44 9.53
N SER A 88 -4.29 -3.80 8.98
CA SER A 88 -2.96 -4.38 8.88
C SER A 88 -1.96 -3.55 9.67
N LYS A 89 -1.16 -4.22 10.47
CA LYS A 89 -0.02 -3.61 11.19
C LYS A 89 1.22 -3.46 10.29
N SER A 90 1.24 -4.18 9.18
CA SER A 90 2.36 -4.21 8.23
C SER A 90 1.96 -3.54 6.93
N CYS A 91 2.87 -2.78 6.33
CA CYS A 91 2.69 -2.26 4.98
C CYS A 91 2.82 -3.38 3.95
N GLY A 92 2.33 -3.15 2.75
CA GLY A 92 2.42 -4.11 1.67
C GLY A 92 1.12 -4.24 0.88
N SER A 93 1.01 -5.26 0.05
CA SER A 93 -0.20 -5.55 -0.70
C SER A 93 -0.94 -6.72 -0.07
N LEU A 94 -2.16 -6.48 0.37
CA LEU A 94 -3.05 -7.51 0.88
C LEU A 94 -3.83 -8.14 -0.28
N LEU A 95 -3.64 -9.43 -0.47
CA LEU A 95 -4.42 -10.24 -1.41
C LEU A 95 -5.54 -10.94 -0.65
N PHE A 96 -6.77 -10.59 -0.96
CA PHE A 96 -7.97 -11.26 -0.47
C PHE A 96 -8.45 -12.26 -1.49
N LYS A 97 -8.59 -13.50 -1.10
CA LYS A 97 -9.03 -14.58 -1.98
C LYS A 97 -10.07 -15.44 -1.29
N ILE A 98 -11.18 -15.69 -1.97
CA ILE A 98 -12.14 -16.70 -1.52
C ILE A 98 -11.56 -18.08 -1.85
N ASP A 99 -11.19 -18.81 -0.82
CA ASP A 99 -10.53 -20.12 -0.92
C ASP A 99 -11.56 -21.26 -1.02
N GLU A 100 -12.60 -21.20 -0.21
CA GLU A 100 -13.64 -22.24 -0.18
C GLU A 100 -15.02 -21.62 0.02
N VAL A 101 -15.99 -22.15 -0.70
CA VAL A 101 -17.40 -21.82 -0.54
C VAL A 101 -18.18 -23.10 -0.28
N LYS A 102 -18.80 -23.21 0.89
CA LYS A 102 -19.70 -24.29 1.27
C LYS A 102 -21.13 -23.79 1.29
N ILE A 103 -22.00 -24.47 0.60
CA ILE A 103 -23.41 -24.17 0.54
C ILE A 103 -24.13 -25.21 1.39
N TYR A 104 -24.89 -24.75 2.35
CA TYR A 104 -25.74 -25.59 3.20
C TYR A 104 -27.17 -25.56 2.67
N ASP A 105 -27.84 -26.67 2.79
CA ASP A 105 -29.26 -26.74 2.48
C ASP A 105 -30.11 -25.95 3.51
N PHE A 106 -31.39 -25.75 3.22
CA PHE A 106 -32.30 -25.02 4.10
C PHE A 106 -32.40 -25.65 5.50
N LEU A 107 -32.38 -26.99 5.58
CA LEU A 107 -32.44 -27.73 6.85
C LEU A 107 -31.08 -27.85 7.53
N MET A 108 -30.00 -27.39 6.92
CA MET A 108 -28.62 -27.54 7.39
C MET A 108 -28.13 -28.98 7.59
N LEU A 109 -28.76 -29.93 6.94
CA LEU A 109 -28.42 -31.36 7.03
C LEU A 109 -27.28 -31.74 6.09
N PHE A 110 -27.21 -31.06 4.93
CA PHE A 110 -26.23 -31.36 3.89
C PHE A 110 -25.40 -30.09 3.54
N SER A 111 -24.20 -30.32 3.05
CA SER A 111 -23.38 -29.25 2.51
C SER A 111 -22.64 -29.67 1.25
N ILE A 112 -22.54 -28.77 0.28
CA ILE A 112 -21.81 -28.99 -0.96
C ILE A 112 -20.77 -27.87 -1.14
N LYS A 113 -19.55 -28.25 -1.56
CA LYS A 113 -18.53 -27.31 -1.98
C LYS A 113 -18.80 -26.78 -3.38
N LYS A 114 -18.72 -25.47 -3.56
CA LYS A 114 -18.75 -24.83 -4.86
C LYS A 114 -17.32 -24.64 -5.36
N LYS A 115 -17.03 -25.08 -6.60
CA LYS A 115 -15.78 -24.70 -7.27
C LYS A 115 -15.81 -23.18 -7.55
N THR A 116 -14.76 -22.50 -7.18
CA THR A 116 -14.63 -21.06 -7.28
C THR A 116 -13.86 -20.67 -8.54
N ASP A 117 -14.42 -19.75 -9.34
CA ASP A 117 -13.68 -19.15 -10.45
C ASP A 117 -12.72 -18.10 -9.87
N ILE A 118 -11.43 -18.37 -10.02
CA ILE A 118 -10.34 -17.65 -9.31
C ILE A 118 -10.32 -16.15 -9.63
N LYS A 119 -10.73 -15.73 -10.83
CA LYS A 119 -10.62 -14.32 -11.26
C LYS A 119 -11.62 -13.37 -10.62
N SER A 120 -12.87 -13.81 -10.37
CA SER A 120 -13.92 -12.96 -9.78
C SER A 120 -13.94 -12.98 -8.25
N MET A 121 -13.10 -13.79 -7.63
CA MET A 121 -13.11 -14.06 -6.19
C MET A 121 -11.81 -13.67 -5.49
N SER A 122 -11.05 -12.76 -6.08
CA SER A 122 -9.87 -12.19 -5.45
C SER A 122 -9.79 -10.69 -5.71
N CYS A 123 -9.33 -9.94 -4.72
CA CYS A 123 -9.01 -8.52 -4.86
C CYS A 123 -7.70 -8.19 -4.13
N LYS A 124 -7.05 -7.13 -4.57
CA LYS A 124 -5.81 -6.61 -3.97
C LYS A 124 -6.05 -5.24 -3.39
N VAL A 125 -5.42 -4.96 -2.28
CA VAL A 125 -5.46 -3.66 -1.59
C VAL A 125 -4.06 -3.31 -1.15
N ALA A 126 -3.61 -2.10 -1.45
CA ALA A 126 -2.31 -1.60 -1.01
C ALA A 126 -2.42 -0.98 0.39
N ILE A 127 -1.51 -1.34 1.28
CA ILE A 127 -1.35 -0.71 2.59
C ILE A 127 -0.09 0.15 2.55
N MET A 128 -0.28 1.45 2.58
CA MET A 128 0.79 2.44 2.53
C MET A 128 1.24 2.82 3.94
N PRO A 129 2.51 3.21 4.13
CA PRO A 129 2.96 3.78 5.37
C PRO A 129 2.22 5.09 5.66
N GLU A 130 1.94 5.35 6.93
CA GLU A 130 1.44 6.64 7.36
C GLU A 130 2.58 7.66 7.23
N PHE A 131 2.41 8.64 6.36
CA PHE A 131 3.31 9.79 6.34
C PHE A 131 2.98 10.64 7.57
N ARG A 132 3.69 10.44 8.65
CA ARG A 132 3.79 11.50 9.65
C ARG A 132 4.56 12.62 8.94
N LYS A 133 3.88 13.69 8.60
CA LYS A 133 4.54 14.98 8.48
C LYS A 133 5.13 15.25 9.88
N ASN A 134 6.32 14.76 10.12
CA ASN A 134 7.17 15.42 11.07
C ASN A 134 7.37 16.78 10.39
N LEU A 135 6.51 17.73 10.73
CA LEU A 135 6.94 19.09 10.84
C LEU A 135 8.14 18.97 11.80
N ILE A 136 9.31 18.77 11.24
CA ILE A 136 10.48 19.33 11.82
C ILE A 136 10.11 20.82 11.78
N GLU A 137 9.37 21.27 12.80
CA GLU A 137 9.59 22.59 13.28
C GLU A 137 11.07 22.56 13.60
N HIS A 138 11.90 22.94 12.60
CA HIS A 138 13.04 23.72 12.95
C HIS A 138 12.40 24.82 13.78
N LYS A 139 12.33 24.63 15.11
CA LYS A 139 12.55 25.70 16.00
C LYS A 139 13.89 26.21 15.54
N ILE A 140 13.83 27.09 14.54
CA ILE A 140 14.75 28.20 14.47
C ILE A 140 14.60 28.75 15.87
N LYS A 141 15.48 28.31 16.78
CA LYS A 141 15.73 29.06 17.97
C LYS A 141 16.07 30.42 17.39
N SER A 142 15.10 31.32 17.43
CA SER A 142 15.31 32.74 17.36
C SER A 142 16.13 33.10 18.60
N GLY A 143 17.39 32.79 18.58
CA GLY A 143 18.30 32.82 19.68
C GLY A 143 19.66 32.24 19.30
N ILE A 144 19.79 31.68 18.11
CA ILE A 144 21.03 31.80 17.37
C ILE A 144 20.92 33.21 16.80
N GLU A 145 21.49 34.15 17.52
CA GLU A 145 22.06 35.33 16.89
C GLU A 145 22.59 34.82 15.55
N ASP A 146 22.14 35.43 14.46
CA ASP A 146 22.79 35.31 13.20
C ASP A 146 24.26 35.66 13.41
N GLU A 147 25.05 34.70 13.91
CA GLU A 147 26.39 34.59 13.41
C GLU A 147 26.21 34.19 11.95
N SER A 148 25.74 35.15 11.15
CA SER A 148 26.04 35.20 9.77
C SER A 148 27.54 35.12 9.76
N LEU A 149 28.08 33.94 9.47
CA LEU A 149 29.45 33.77 9.06
C LEU A 149 29.56 34.61 7.78
N GLU A 150 29.74 35.90 7.95
CA GLU A 150 30.04 36.81 6.82
C GLU A 150 31.39 36.35 6.30
N TYR A 151 31.35 35.56 5.25
CA TYR A 151 32.55 35.20 4.53
C TYR A 151 33.12 36.42 3.83
N SER A 152 34.39 36.68 4.07
CA SER A 152 35.09 37.78 3.44
C SER A 152 35.09 37.63 1.91
N LYS A 153 34.42 38.51 1.21
CA LYS A 153 34.47 38.58 -0.25
C LYS A 153 35.82 39.00 -0.80
N ARG A 154 36.82 39.25 0.02
CA ARG A 154 38.12 39.79 -0.38
C ARG A 154 39.31 38.88 -0.10
N VAL A 155 39.14 37.83 0.66
CA VAL A 155 40.25 36.96 1.02
C VAL A 155 39.87 35.50 0.67
N SER A 156 40.72 34.89 -0.17
CA SER A 156 40.59 33.47 -0.52
C SER A 156 41.08 32.61 0.64
N GLY A 157 40.21 31.80 1.22
CA GLY A 157 40.48 30.88 2.32
C GLY A 157 40.75 29.44 1.89
N ASP A 158 40.89 28.56 2.85
CA ASP A 158 41.14 27.11 2.64
C ASP A 158 39.91 26.26 3.02
N ASP A 159 38.78 26.86 3.43
CA ASP A 159 37.59 26.14 3.85
C ASP A 159 36.78 25.65 2.63
N PRO A 160 36.66 24.33 2.40
CA PRO A 160 35.95 23.77 1.26
C PRO A 160 34.42 23.86 1.37
N SER A 161 33.87 24.38 2.46
CA SER A 161 32.42 24.41 2.72
C SER A 161 31.71 25.47 1.88
N GLU A 162 32.38 26.55 1.50
CA GLU A 162 31.84 27.58 0.60
C GLU A 162 32.74 27.89 -0.58
N ILE A 163 32.18 27.79 -1.78
CA ILE A 163 32.83 28.18 -3.00
C ILE A 163 32.55 29.68 -3.18
N PHE A 164 33.57 30.48 -3.04
CA PHE A 164 33.49 31.94 -3.16
C PHE A 164 33.48 32.39 -4.62
N ASP A 165 34.38 31.83 -5.45
CA ASP A 165 34.53 32.18 -6.86
C ASP A 165 35.01 30.99 -7.68
N ILE A 166 34.84 31.09 -8.99
CA ILE A 166 35.28 30.12 -9.97
C ILE A 166 36.06 30.87 -11.05
N ARG A 167 37.34 30.54 -11.16
CA ARG A 167 38.23 31.18 -12.13
C ARG A 167 39.13 30.19 -12.87
N GLU A 168 39.77 30.66 -13.91
CA GLU A 168 40.77 29.85 -14.59
C GLU A 168 42.02 29.63 -13.75
N TYR A 169 42.67 28.49 -13.98
CA TYR A 169 43.89 28.05 -13.31
C TYR A 169 45.02 29.05 -13.59
N ARG A 170 45.78 29.38 -12.57
CA ARG A 170 47.04 30.12 -12.67
C ARG A 170 48.18 29.27 -12.11
N GLU A 171 49.34 29.45 -12.66
CA GLU A 171 50.54 28.73 -12.18
C GLU A 171 50.80 29.03 -10.70
N GLY A 172 50.87 27.94 -9.90
CA GLY A 172 50.93 27.99 -8.44
C GLY A 172 49.68 27.61 -7.68
N ASP A 173 48.54 27.48 -8.39
CA ASP A 173 47.29 27.08 -7.76
C ASP A 173 47.31 25.60 -7.35
N ARG A 174 46.63 25.28 -6.25
CA ARG A 174 46.57 23.92 -5.72
C ARG A 174 45.68 23.00 -6.58
N ILE A 175 46.22 21.90 -7.10
CA ILE A 175 45.53 20.95 -7.99
C ILE A 175 44.24 20.39 -7.33
N ARG A 176 44.18 20.31 -6.00
CA ARG A 176 42.99 19.84 -5.27
C ARG A 176 41.76 20.74 -5.43
N ARG A 177 41.94 21.98 -5.83
CA ARG A 177 40.87 22.98 -6.05
C ARG A 177 40.29 22.95 -7.46
N ILE A 178 40.80 22.08 -8.35
CA ILE A 178 40.31 21.99 -9.72
C ILE A 178 38.86 21.50 -9.74
N HIS A 179 37.98 22.23 -10.43
CA HIS A 179 36.60 21.85 -10.68
C HIS A 179 36.51 20.94 -11.90
N ARG A 180 36.75 19.65 -11.75
CA ARG A 180 36.85 18.68 -12.85
C ARG A 180 35.72 18.79 -13.87
N TRP A 181 34.48 18.82 -13.44
CA TRP A 181 33.33 18.83 -14.33
C TRP A 181 33.24 20.13 -15.18
N LEU A 182 33.53 21.32 -14.60
CA LEU A 182 33.56 22.56 -15.35
C LEU A 182 34.77 22.65 -16.27
N SER A 183 35.90 22.13 -15.82
CA SER A 183 37.12 22.09 -16.64
C SER A 183 36.94 21.25 -17.90
N GLU A 184 36.27 20.11 -17.78
CA GLU A 184 35.95 19.23 -18.91
C GLU A 184 34.94 19.88 -19.87
N LYS A 185 33.96 20.62 -19.33
CA LYS A 185 32.94 21.29 -20.13
C LYS A 185 33.47 22.49 -20.91
N HIS A 186 34.44 23.20 -20.36
CA HIS A 186 34.97 24.44 -20.96
C HIS A 186 36.33 24.26 -21.66
N ASP A 187 36.84 23.03 -21.67
CA ASP A 187 38.15 22.67 -22.24
C ASP A 187 39.32 23.56 -21.70
N SER A 188 39.17 24.02 -20.46
CA SER A 188 40.12 24.88 -19.73
C SER A 188 40.17 24.46 -18.27
N ILE A 189 41.33 24.58 -17.60
CA ILE A 189 41.43 24.21 -16.20
C ILE A 189 40.80 25.29 -15.33
N ILE A 190 39.71 24.93 -14.66
CA ILE A 190 38.91 25.81 -13.80
C ILE A 190 39.12 25.42 -12.33
N ILE A 191 39.31 26.47 -11.49
CA ILE A 191 39.53 26.31 -10.04
C ILE A 191 38.37 26.87 -9.24
N LYS A 192 38.16 26.26 -8.09
CA LYS A 192 37.28 26.75 -7.02
C LYS A 192 38.11 27.59 -6.05
N ASP A 193 37.75 28.83 -5.88
CA ASP A 193 38.25 29.66 -4.79
C ASP A 193 37.30 29.53 -3.58
N PHE A 194 37.85 29.25 -2.42
CA PHE A 194 37.07 29.08 -1.18
C PHE A 194 37.13 30.36 -0.36
N GLY A 195 36.04 30.66 0.35
CA GLY A 195 35.96 31.80 1.26
C GLY A 195 36.70 31.55 2.57
N GLU A 196 37.12 32.60 3.24
CA GLU A 196 37.64 32.54 4.60
C GLU A 196 36.57 33.06 5.58
N PRO A 197 36.23 32.29 6.63
CA PRO A 197 35.29 32.78 7.62
C PRO A 197 35.87 34.02 8.33
N ILE A 198 35.06 35.05 8.45
CA ILE A 198 35.44 36.23 9.23
C ILE A 198 35.24 35.87 10.71
N ALA A 199 36.32 35.89 11.46
CA ALA A 199 36.32 35.63 12.91
C ALA A 199 35.75 36.81 13.69
#